data_f441b453e18128ad5be4f11fa9031b70
#
_entry.id   f441b453e18128ad5be4f11fa9031b70
#
_cell.length_a   1.000
_cell.length_b   1.000
_cell.length_c   1.000
_cell.angle_alpha   90.00
_cell.angle_beta   90.00
_cell.angle_gamma   90.00
#
_symmetry.space_group_name_H-M   'P 1'
#
loop_
_entity.id
_entity.type
_entity.pdbx_description
1 polymer ?
#
loop_
_entity_poly.entity_id
_entity_poly.type
_entity_poly.pdbx_seq_one_letter_code
_entity_poly.pdbx_strand_id
1 'polypeptide(L)'
;MKVIHLKKPAGLENLVLAEQETREPGEGEITVRVKASSLNYHDYVVAIGGIPCEENRIPMSDGAGIIEAVGPGVAGFSTGEQVIGCFFPNWQDGGPQPHKMIGVPGDNVNGFAAEYVTMPATGFTRTPSSYTFAQSSTLACAALTAWRGLM
;
A
#
# COMPACT_ATOMS: atom_id res chain seq x y z
N MET A 1 -1.10 15.25 -7.38
CA MET A 1 -0.88 14.75 -6.02
C MET A 1 0.60 14.76 -5.67
N LYS A 2 0.93 14.95 -4.38
CA LYS A 2 2.31 14.81 -3.90
C LYS A 2 2.64 13.35 -3.66
N VAL A 3 3.86 12.97 -4.02
CA VAL A 3 4.41 11.61 -3.85
C VAL A 3 5.88 11.68 -3.43
N ILE A 4 6.39 10.61 -2.84
CA ILE A 4 7.82 10.41 -2.69
C ILE A 4 8.28 9.41 -3.75
N HIS A 5 9.27 9.77 -4.54
CA HIS A 5 9.93 8.87 -5.48
C HIS A 5 11.27 8.41 -4.93
N LEU A 6 11.57 7.13 -5.03
CA LEU A 6 12.90 6.58 -4.86
C LEU A 6 13.64 6.67 -6.20
N LYS A 7 14.67 7.52 -6.26
CA LYS A 7 15.53 7.70 -7.42
C LYS A 7 16.68 6.67 -7.43
N LYS A 8 17.30 6.48 -8.58
CA LYS A 8 18.50 5.65 -8.71
C LYS A 8 19.78 6.51 -8.65
N PRO A 9 20.87 5.99 -8.04
CA PRO A 9 20.92 4.73 -7.29
C PRO A 9 20.02 4.78 -6.05
N ALA A 10 19.51 3.63 -5.58
CA ALA A 10 18.72 3.58 -4.36
C ALA A 10 19.54 4.05 -3.16
N GLY A 11 18.92 4.80 -2.26
CA GLY A 11 19.54 5.40 -1.07
C GLY A 11 18.53 6.32 -0.39
N LEU A 12 18.63 6.47 0.92
CA LEU A 12 17.71 7.34 1.68
C LEU A 12 17.80 8.80 1.22
N GLU A 13 18.98 9.24 0.79
CA GLU A 13 19.24 10.56 0.23
C GLU A 13 18.57 10.79 -1.14
N ASN A 14 18.16 9.71 -1.79
CA ASN A 14 17.50 9.72 -3.09
C ASN A 14 15.98 9.54 -3.02
N LEU A 15 15.41 9.68 -1.83
CA LEU A 15 13.97 9.87 -1.61
C LEU A 15 13.59 11.31 -1.90
N VAL A 16 12.85 11.55 -2.98
CA VAL A 16 12.57 12.90 -3.49
C VAL A 16 11.08 13.17 -3.52
N LEU A 17 10.67 14.30 -2.93
CA LEU A 17 9.29 14.78 -3.07
C LEU A 17 9.05 15.19 -4.53
N ALA A 18 7.99 14.69 -5.11
CA ALA A 18 7.58 14.96 -6.49
C ALA A 18 6.08 15.22 -6.58
N GLU A 19 5.64 15.71 -7.73
CA GLU A 19 4.23 15.81 -8.08
C GLU A 19 3.91 14.85 -9.22
N GLN A 20 2.76 14.21 -9.13
CA GLN A 20 2.26 13.27 -10.13
C GLN A 20 0.75 13.49 -10.32
N GLU A 21 0.25 13.25 -11.51
CA GLU A 21 -1.19 13.24 -11.76
C GLU A 21 -1.84 12.04 -11.07
N THR A 22 -3.06 12.24 -10.56
CA THR A 22 -3.92 11.14 -10.13
C THR A 22 -4.57 10.53 -11.35
N ARG A 23 -4.75 9.20 -11.35
CA ARG A 23 -5.54 8.53 -12.38
C ARG A 23 -6.87 8.06 -11.80
N GLU A 24 -7.87 8.02 -12.65
CA GLU A 24 -9.15 7.39 -12.30
C GLU A 24 -8.96 5.87 -12.10
N PRO A 25 -9.74 5.26 -11.19
CA PRO A 25 -9.71 3.82 -11.00
C PRO A 25 -10.29 3.09 -12.21
N GLY A 26 -9.56 2.09 -12.71
CA GLY A 26 -10.01 1.19 -13.74
C GLY A 26 -10.96 0.11 -13.22
N GLU A 27 -11.28 -0.88 -14.07
CA GLU A 27 -12.13 -2.01 -13.69
C GLU A 27 -11.52 -2.79 -12.51
N GLY A 28 -12.33 -3.02 -11.46
CA GLY A 28 -11.91 -3.72 -10.26
C GLY A 28 -11.00 -2.94 -9.31
N GLU A 29 -10.71 -1.65 -9.58
CA GLU A 29 -9.84 -0.82 -8.76
C GLU A 29 -10.60 0.17 -7.89
N ILE A 30 -9.95 0.60 -6.80
CA ILE A 30 -10.39 1.75 -6.00
C ILE A 30 -9.25 2.76 -5.86
N THR A 31 -9.61 4.02 -5.74
CA THR A 31 -8.69 5.10 -5.36
C THR A 31 -8.89 5.44 -3.90
N VAL A 32 -7.82 5.39 -3.14
CA VAL A 32 -7.81 5.67 -1.70
C VAL A 32 -7.00 6.94 -1.44
N ARG A 33 -7.61 7.90 -0.75
CA ARG A 33 -6.92 9.06 -0.20
C ARG A 33 -6.21 8.62 1.09
N VAL A 34 -4.88 8.55 1.04
CA VAL A 34 -4.04 8.10 2.15
C VAL A 34 -4.11 9.10 3.30
N LYS A 35 -4.32 8.59 4.50
CA LYS A 35 -4.38 9.37 5.75
C LYS A 35 -3.24 9.06 6.71
N ALA A 36 -2.70 7.85 6.63
CA ALA A 36 -1.53 7.44 7.39
C ALA A 36 -0.83 6.29 6.66
N SER A 37 0.46 6.22 6.87
CA SER A 37 1.32 5.12 6.44
C SER A 37 2.23 4.75 7.61
N SER A 38 2.74 3.53 7.64
CA SER A 38 3.66 3.07 8.68
C SER A 38 4.92 2.50 8.06
N LEU A 39 6.06 2.76 8.70
CA LEU A 39 7.37 2.29 8.28
C LEU A 39 7.61 0.86 8.75
N ASN A 40 7.94 -0.02 7.81
CA ASN A 40 8.40 -1.37 8.07
C ASN A 40 9.89 -1.51 7.74
N TYR A 41 10.55 -2.50 8.31
CA TYR A 41 11.93 -2.83 7.94
C TYR A 41 12.06 -3.14 6.43
N HIS A 42 11.01 -3.73 5.84
CA HIS A 42 10.91 -3.95 4.40
C HIS A 42 11.10 -2.66 3.60
N ASP A 43 10.43 -1.58 3.98
CA ASP A 43 10.50 -0.28 3.29
C ASP A 43 11.92 0.30 3.33
N TYR A 44 12.61 0.14 4.47
CA TYR A 44 14.00 0.53 4.62
C TYR A 44 14.90 -0.28 3.67
N VAL A 45 14.72 -1.60 3.58
CA VAL A 45 15.52 -2.46 2.70
C VAL A 45 15.31 -2.11 1.23
N VAL A 46 14.08 -1.75 0.83
CA VAL A 46 13.80 -1.23 -0.53
C VAL A 46 14.53 0.10 -0.74
N ALA A 47 14.39 1.04 0.19
CA ALA A 47 14.95 2.37 0.05
C ALA A 47 16.48 2.38 -0.09
N ILE A 48 17.19 1.47 0.59
CA ILE A 48 18.65 1.32 0.48
C ILE A 48 19.10 0.41 -0.68
N GLY A 49 18.17 -0.13 -1.49
CA GLY A 49 18.46 -0.97 -2.64
C GLY A 49 18.73 -2.44 -2.35
N GLY A 50 18.45 -2.92 -1.13
CA GLY A 50 18.52 -4.34 -0.77
C GLY A 50 17.44 -5.19 -1.45
N ILE A 51 16.29 -4.60 -1.76
CA ILE A 51 15.25 -5.17 -2.63
C ILE A 51 15.21 -4.32 -3.90
N PRO A 52 15.46 -4.91 -5.09
CA PRO A 52 15.41 -4.16 -6.34
C PRO A 52 14.00 -3.66 -6.65
N CYS A 53 13.89 -2.40 -7.06
CA CYS A 53 12.65 -1.82 -7.58
C CYS A 53 12.95 -0.95 -8.81
N GLU A 54 11.91 -0.52 -9.52
CA GLU A 54 12.05 0.40 -10.65
C GLU A 54 12.43 1.80 -10.16
N GLU A 55 13.00 2.60 -11.06
CA GLU A 55 13.21 4.03 -10.82
C GLU A 55 11.89 4.75 -10.63
N ASN A 56 11.87 5.75 -9.77
CA ASN A 56 10.67 6.50 -9.38
C ASN A 56 9.60 5.65 -8.65
N ARG A 57 9.98 4.51 -8.09
CA ARG A 57 9.08 3.75 -7.24
C ARG A 57 8.60 4.63 -6.08
N ILE A 58 7.28 4.62 -5.85
CA ILE A 58 6.69 5.22 -4.65
C ILE A 58 6.82 4.18 -3.53
N PRO A 59 7.59 4.45 -2.47
CA PRO A 59 7.82 3.47 -1.40
C PRO A 59 6.62 3.35 -0.44
N MET A 60 6.80 2.61 0.65
CA MET A 60 5.88 2.33 1.75
C MET A 60 4.88 1.24 1.44
N SER A 61 5.00 0.14 2.18
CA SER A 61 4.18 -1.06 2.02
C SER A 61 2.83 -1.01 2.73
N ASP A 62 2.75 -0.25 3.82
CA ASP A 62 1.54 -0.12 4.63
C ASP A 62 0.89 1.25 4.48
N GLY A 63 -0.44 1.28 4.45
CA GLY A 63 -1.20 2.52 4.45
C GLY A 63 -2.66 2.32 4.83
N ALA A 64 -3.26 3.39 5.35
CA ALA A 64 -4.68 3.45 5.66
C ALA A 64 -5.26 4.78 5.14
N GLY A 65 -6.52 4.75 4.70
CA GLY A 65 -7.14 5.94 4.14
C GLY A 65 -8.64 5.78 3.91
N ILE A 66 -9.17 6.69 3.11
CA ILE A 66 -10.60 6.75 2.76
C ILE A 66 -10.73 6.51 1.26
N ILE A 67 -11.67 5.67 0.87
CA ILE A 67 -12.00 5.46 -0.55
C ILE A 67 -12.56 6.76 -1.12
N GLU A 68 -11.87 7.31 -2.12
CA GLU A 68 -12.25 8.54 -2.82
C GLU A 68 -13.06 8.23 -4.08
N ALA A 69 -12.70 7.16 -4.80
CA ALA A 69 -13.39 6.71 -6.00
C ALA A 69 -13.39 5.19 -6.13
N VAL A 70 -14.42 4.67 -6.78
CA VAL A 70 -14.62 3.23 -7.02
C VAL A 70 -14.78 3.03 -8.52
N GLY A 71 -13.95 2.17 -9.09
CA GLY A 71 -14.00 1.80 -10.50
C GLY A 71 -15.11 0.80 -10.84
N PRO A 72 -15.37 0.60 -12.13
CA PRO A 72 -16.36 -0.38 -12.59
C PRO A 72 -16.06 -1.78 -12.06
N GLY A 73 -17.10 -2.59 -11.85
CA GLY A 73 -16.98 -3.98 -11.43
C GLY A 73 -16.59 -4.22 -9.97
N VAL A 74 -16.25 -3.19 -9.20
CA VAL A 74 -15.96 -3.32 -7.78
C VAL A 74 -17.23 -3.61 -6.99
N ALA A 75 -17.23 -4.72 -6.25
CA ALA A 75 -18.29 -5.07 -5.32
C ALA A 75 -17.78 -4.97 -3.87
N GLY A 76 -18.64 -4.57 -2.95
CA GLY A 76 -18.36 -4.62 -1.52
C GLY A 76 -17.62 -3.40 -0.95
N PHE A 77 -17.22 -2.41 -1.77
CA PHE A 77 -16.65 -1.14 -1.32
C PHE A 77 -17.43 0.05 -1.86
N SER A 78 -17.45 1.14 -1.08
CA SER A 78 -18.10 2.40 -1.43
C SER A 78 -17.22 3.60 -1.08
N THR A 79 -17.39 4.69 -1.79
CA THR A 79 -16.75 5.98 -1.48
C THR A 79 -17.07 6.40 -0.04
N GLY A 80 -16.06 6.89 0.68
CA GLY A 80 -16.15 7.29 2.08
C GLY A 80 -15.80 6.18 3.08
N GLU A 81 -15.72 4.92 2.67
CA GLU A 81 -15.29 3.83 3.56
C GLU A 81 -13.81 3.96 3.92
N GLN A 82 -13.48 3.52 5.15
CA GLN A 82 -12.11 3.52 5.66
C GLN A 82 -11.46 2.16 5.41
N VAL A 83 -10.27 2.16 4.81
CA VAL A 83 -9.59 0.94 4.39
C VAL A 83 -8.11 0.95 4.76
N ILE A 84 -7.54 -0.26 4.80
CA ILE A 84 -6.12 -0.57 4.99
C ILE A 84 -5.63 -1.29 3.74
N GLY A 85 -4.45 -0.97 3.25
CA GLY A 85 -3.77 -1.75 2.22
C GLY A 85 -3.23 -3.06 2.77
N CYS A 86 -3.41 -4.14 2.02
CA CYS A 86 -2.84 -5.46 2.32
C CYS A 86 -1.38 -5.53 1.86
N PHE A 87 -0.50 -6.09 2.71
CA PHE A 87 0.92 -6.27 2.37
C PHE A 87 1.10 -7.22 1.17
N PHE A 88 0.31 -8.31 1.12
CA PHE A 88 0.25 -9.23 -0.02
C PHE A 88 -1.12 -9.14 -0.72
N PRO A 89 -1.32 -8.18 -1.63
CA PRO A 89 -2.63 -7.92 -2.24
C PRO A 89 -3.16 -9.10 -3.07
N ASN A 90 -2.28 -9.98 -3.54
CA ASN A 90 -2.65 -11.15 -4.32
C ASN A 90 -2.91 -12.41 -3.49
N TRP A 91 -2.73 -12.35 -2.16
CA TRP A 91 -2.98 -13.49 -1.27
C TRP A 91 -4.37 -13.38 -0.65
N GLN A 92 -5.38 -13.89 -1.34
CA GLN A 92 -6.78 -13.82 -0.91
C GLN A 92 -7.20 -15.00 -0.04
N ASP A 93 -6.58 -16.18 -0.20
CA ASP A 93 -6.93 -17.40 0.53
C ASP A 93 -5.81 -18.45 0.56
N GLY A 94 -6.01 -19.53 1.30
CA GLY A 94 -5.21 -20.75 1.31
C GLY A 94 -3.76 -20.55 1.77
N GLY A 95 -2.90 -21.52 1.43
CA GLY A 95 -1.48 -21.54 1.81
C GLY A 95 -0.61 -20.60 0.97
N PRO A 96 0.66 -20.39 1.38
CA PRO A 96 1.61 -19.53 0.66
C PRO A 96 1.98 -20.15 -0.69
N GLN A 97 1.99 -19.32 -1.73
CA GLN A 97 2.43 -19.67 -3.08
C GLN A 97 3.17 -18.47 -3.68
N PRO A 98 4.19 -18.67 -4.54
CA PRO A 98 5.01 -17.57 -5.07
C PRO A 98 4.20 -16.45 -5.73
N HIS A 99 3.19 -16.78 -6.54
CA HIS A 99 2.36 -15.78 -7.24
C HIS A 99 1.49 -14.93 -6.29
N LYS A 100 1.21 -15.42 -5.07
CA LYS A 100 0.45 -14.67 -4.05
C LYS A 100 1.30 -13.65 -3.31
N MET A 101 2.62 -13.82 -3.33
CA MET A 101 3.58 -13.01 -2.59
C MET A 101 4.16 -11.85 -3.42
N ILE A 102 3.77 -11.73 -4.68
CA ILE A 102 4.15 -10.61 -5.56
C ILE A 102 3.17 -9.44 -5.44
N GLY A 103 3.58 -8.26 -5.94
CA GLY A 103 2.73 -7.08 -5.93
C GLY A 103 2.73 -6.32 -4.61
N VAL A 104 3.75 -6.54 -3.77
CA VAL A 104 3.91 -5.80 -2.51
C VAL A 104 4.03 -4.31 -2.80
N PRO A 105 3.18 -3.46 -2.19
CA PRO A 105 3.30 -2.02 -2.34
C PRO A 105 4.65 -1.50 -1.87
N GLY A 106 5.21 -0.56 -2.63
CA GLY A 106 6.50 0.04 -2.31
C GLY A 106 7.71 -0.65 -2.93
N ASP A 107 7.59 -1.91 -3.36
CA ASP A 107 8.66 -2.59 -4.09
C ASP A 107 8.24 -3.02 -5.51
N ASN A 108 7.33 -3.97 -5.65
CA ASN A 108 6.90 -4.48 -6.96
C ASN A 108 5.93 -3.50 -7.66
N VAL A 109 5.09 -2.81 -6.87
CA VAL A 109 4.16 -1.79 -7.33
C VAL A 109 4.33 -0.52 -6.49
N ASN A 110 3.72 0.58 -6.92
CA ASN A 110 3.75 1.83 -6.14
C ASN A 110 3.05 1.65 -4.80
N GLY A 111 3.66 2.22 -3.76
CA GLY A 111 3.22 2.12 -2.37
C GLY A 111 2.50 3.36 -1.85
N PHE A 112 2.51 3.51 -0.53
CA PHE A 112 1.66 4.46 0.19
C PHE A 112 2.34 5.80 0.53
N ALA A 113 3.57 6.07 0.05
CA ALA A 113 4.20 7.39 0.18
C ALA A 113 3.64 8.40 -0.85
N ALA A 114 2.32 8.49 -0.91
CA ALA A 114 1.54 9.31 -1.84
C ALA A 114 0.26 9.84 -1.18
N GLU A 115 -0.29 10.95 -1.68
CA GLU A 115 -1.60 11.44 -1.20
C GLU A 115 -2.75 10.52 -1.64
N TYR A 116 -2.63 9.87 -2.79
CA TYR A 116 -3.62 8.93 -3.33
C TYR A 116 -2.95 7.68 -3.88
N VAL A 117 -3.60 6.55 -3.68
CA VAL A 117 -3.17 5.25 -4.22
C VAL A 117 -4.36 4.61 -4.94
N THR A 118 -4.13 4.17 -6.19
CA THR A 118 -5.13 3.45 -6.99
C THR A 118 -4.63 2.05 -7.26
N MET A 119 -5.32 1.05 -6.73
CA MET A 119 -4.95 -0.37 -6.82
C MET A 119 -6.22 -1.24 -6.90
N PRO A 120 -6.09 -2.55 -7.24
CA PRO A 120 -7.20 -3.50 -7.16
C PRO A 120 -7.87 -3.48 -5.78
N ALA A 121 -9.19 -3.48 -5.76
CA ALA A 121 -9.98 -3.45 -4.53
C ALA A 121 -9.67 -4.64 -3.61
N THR A 122 -9.28 -5.78 -4.18
CA THR A 122 -8.83 -6.98 -3.44
C THR A 122 -7.55 -6.75 -2.63
N GLY A 123 -6.78 -5.71 -2.94
CA GLY A 123 -5.61 -5.29 -2.16
C GLY A 123 -5.94 -4.48 -0.91
N PHE A 124 -7.22 -4.34 -0.56
CA PHE A 124 -7.66 -3.58 0.61
C PHE A 124 -8.60 -4.38 1.50
N THR A 125 -8.61 -4.01 2.78
CA THR A 125 -9.59 -4.46 3.76
C THR A 125 -10.11 -3.29 4.59
N ARG A 126 -11.28 -3.43 5.23
CA ARG A 126 -11.85 -2.37 6.07
C ARG A 126 -11.04 -2.18 7.34
N THR A 127 -10.91 -0.92 7.80
CA THR A 127 -10.33 -0.63 9.11
C THR A 127 -11.28 -1.09 10.22
N PRO A 128 -10.78 -1.52 11.39
CA PRO A 128 -11.61 -1.65 12.58
C PRO A 128 -12.22 -0.29 12.96
N SER A 129 -13.51 -0.26 13.27
CA SER A 129 -14.27 0.98 13.51
C SER A 129 -13.77 1.84 14.66
N SER A 130 -13.04 1.23 15.62
CA SER A 130 -12.49 1.92 16.80
C SER A 130 -11.07 2.46 16.60
N TYR A 131 -10.44 2.23 15.44
CA TYR A 131 -9.04 2.59 15.20
C TYR A 131 -8.92 3.91 14.45
N THR A 132 -7.93 4.70 14.83
CA THR A 132 -7.46 5.84 14.04
C THR A 132 -6.71 5.34 12.79
N PHE A 133 -6.55 6.19 11.78
CA PHE A 133 -5.77 5.83 10.59
C PHE A 133 -4.32 5.46 10.92
N ALA A 134 -3.71 6.16 11.89
CA ALA A 134 -2.36 5.85 12.34
C ALA A 134 -2.27 4.44 12.94
N GLN A 135 -3.23 4.03 13.76
CA GLN A 135 -3.31 2.66 14.28
C GLN A 135 -3.60 1.65 13.17
N SER A 136 -4.55 1.95 12.30
CA SER A 136 -4.94 1.07 11.20
C SER A 136 -3.79 0.79 10.24
N SER A 137 -2.96 1.80 9.92
CA SER A 137 -1.82 1.64 9.01
C SER A 137 -0.75 0.68 9.54
N THR A 138 -0.73 0.34 10.82
CA THR A 138 0.25 -0.62 11.39
C THR A 138 -0.22 -2.07 11.35
N LEU A 139 -1.46 -2.33 10.91
CA LEU A 139 -2.07 -3.66 11.08
C LEU A 139 -1.60 -4.68 10.05
N ALA A 140 -1.43 -4.28 8.78
CA ALA A 140 -1.26 -5.22 7.69
C ALA A 140 0.10 -5.95 7.72
N CYS A 141 1.18 -5.27 8.06
CA CYS A 141 2.49 -5.91 8.21
C CYS A 141 2.81 -6.24 9.67
N ALA A 142 2.97 -5.24 10.53
CA ALA A 142 3.51 -5.44 11.87
C ALA A 142 2.56 -6.23 12.79
N ALA A 143 1.30 -5.83 12.89
CA ALA A 143 0.36 -6.49 13.79
C ALA A 143 0.00 -7.91 13.32
N LEU A 144 -0.23 -8.11 12.01
CA LEU A 144 -0.52 -9.44 11.47
C LEU A 144 0.67 -10.39 11.64
N THR A 145 1.91 -9.90 11.47
CA THR A 145 3.12 -10.68 11.71
C THR A 145 3.20 -11.14 13.17
N ALA A 146 2.97 -10.22 14.12
CA ALA A 146 2.94 -10.55 15.54
C ALA A 146 1.82 -11.56 15.86
N TRP A 147 0.63 -11.34 15.34
CA TRP A 147 -0.49 -12.27 15.50
C TRP A 147 -0.13 -13.68 15.02
N ARG A 148 0.42 -13.81 13.81
CA ARG A 148 0.81 -15.11 13.23
C ARG A 148 1.97 -15.78 13.97
N GLY A 149 2.84 -15.00 14.62
CA GLY A 149 3.92 -15.55 15.43
C GLY A 149 3.45 -16.09 16.79
N LEU A 150 2.27 -15.66 17.27
CA LEU A 150 1.71 -16.07 18.55
C LEU A 150 0.68 -17.21 18.43
N MET A 151 0.08 -17.42 17.25
CA MET A 151 -0.96 -18.42 16.96
C MET A 151 -0.40 -19.61 16.19
#